data_beaca64bd1b814fac69368676eb7728a
#
_entry.id   beaca64bd1b814fac69368676eb7728a
#
_cell.length_a   1.000
_cell.length_b   1.000
_cell.length_c   1.000
_cell.angle_alpha   90.00
_cell.angle_beta   90.00
_cell.angle_gamma   90.00
#
_symmetry.space_group_name_H-M   'P 1'
#
loop_
_entity.id
_entity.type
_entity.pdbx_description
1 polymer ?
#
loop_
_entity_poly.entity_id
_entity_poly.type
_entity_poly.pdbx_seq_one_letter_code
_entity_poly.pdbx_strand_id
1 'polypeptide(L)'
;MKKVIRGRVYDTETAQEIGSTCGGGENRTDFHYWEETLYKKKTGEYFLHCFGGAMSQYGVWHGNSGGSGEHIKPLSYEDAKAWAENALDGDEWVKEFGEPAENGDRTTIQVSMTIGAVSIIKKAAQKSDKSVSEMIEELIRGSLK
;
A
#
# COMPACT_ATOMS: atom_id res chain seq x y z
N MET A 1 -11.83 -2.00 -11.47
CA MET A 1 -11.08 -3.17 -11.98
C MET A 1 -10.94 -4.22 -10.88
N LYS A 2 -11.16 -5.45 -11.21
CA LYS A 2 -11.02 -6.58 -10.29
C LYS A 2 -10.14 -7.66 -10.94
N LYS A 3 -9.17 -8.18 -10.20
CA LYS A 3 -8.26 -9.20 -10.70
C LYS A 3 -7.89 -10.21 -9.61
N VAL A 4 -7.70 -11.47 -9.99
CA VAL A 4 -7.18 -12.51 -9.10
C VAL A 4 -5.71 -12.75 -9.47
N ILE A 5 -4.82 -12.61 -8.50
CA ILE A 5 -3.38 -12.81 -8.67
C ILE A 5 -2.91 -13.70 -7.54
N ARG A 6 -2.33 -14.86 -7.87
CA ARG A 6 -1.86 -15.86 -6.90
C ARG A 6 -2.91 -16.24 -5.86
N GLY A 7 -4.16 -16.41 -6.30
CA GLY A 7 -5.28 -16.77 -5.44
C GLY A 7 -5.85 -15.66 -4.56
N ARG A 8 -5.39 -14.42 -4.72
CA ARG A 8 -5.88 -13.26 -3.97
C ARG A 8 -6.63 -12.30 -4.88
N VAL A 9 -7.74 -11.78 -4.38
CA VAL A 9 -8.57 -10.82 -5.13
C VAL A 9 -8.09 -9.40 -4.85
N TYR A 10 -7.91 -8.63 -5.92
CA TYR A 10 -7.58 -7.21 -5.89
C TYR A 10 -8.67 -6.45 -6.63
N ASP A 11 -9.37 -5.57 -5.95
CA ASP A 11 -10.55 -4.87 -6.48
C ASP A 11 -10.53 -3.39 -6.08
N THR A 12 -10.42 -2.52 -7.07
CA THR A 12 -10.38 -1.07 -6.85
C THR A 12 -11.69 -0.51 -6.32
N GLU A 13 -12.81 -1.22 -6.52
CA GLU A 13 -14.11 -0.76 -6.01
C GLU A 13 -14.31 -1.00 -4.52
N THR A 14 -13.66 -2.02 -3.95
CA THR A 14 -13.79 -2.38 -2.54
C THR A 14 -12.61 -1.95 -1.68
N ALA A 15 -11.47 -1.63 -2.30
CA ALA A 15 -10.27 -1.17 -1.62
C ALA A 15 -10.33 0.33 -1.35
N GLN A 16 -9.59 0.77 -0.36
CA GLN A 16 -9.45 2.19 -0.04
C GLN A 16 -8.35 2.81 -0.89
N GLU A 17 -8.67 3.89 -1.60
CA GLU A 17 -7.67 4.68 -2.31
C GLU A 17 -6.82 5.46 -1.32
N ILE A 18 -5.50 5.33 -1.40
CA ILE A 18 -4.55 6.03 -0.54
C ILE A 18 -4.02 7.29 -1.23
N GLY A 19 -3.68 7.20 -2.50
CA GLY A 19 -3.21 8.33 -3.28
C GLY A 19 -2.85 7.95 -4.69
N SER A 20 -2.55 8.94 -5.52
CA SER A 20 -2.24 8.72 -6.92
C SER A 20 -1.14 9.65 -7.42
N THR A 21 -0.48 9.23 -8.49
CA THR A 21 0.49 10.05 -9.22
C THR A 21 0.36 9.78 -10.71
N CYS A 22 0.77 10.72 -11.53
CA CYS A 22 0.73 10.59 -12.98
C CYS A 22 1.88 11.35 -13.63
N GLY A 23 2.13 11.06 -14.90
CA GLY A 23 3.18 11.73 -15.67
C GLY A 23 3.14 11.36 -17.14
N GLY A 24 4.15 11.76 -17.87
CA GLY A 24 4.37 11.40 -19.27
C GLY A 24 3.51 12.12 -20.30
N GLY A 25 2.50 12.88 -19.91
CA GLY A 25 1.63 13.61 -20.81
C GLY A 25 0.72 14.58 -20.09
N GLU A 26 0.05 15.45 -20.83
CA GLU A 26 -0.84 16.47 -20.25
C GLU A 26 -2.20 15.91 -19.86
N ASN A 27 -2.63 14.85 -20.53
CA ASN A 27 -3.94 14.26 -20.27
C ASN A 27 -3.92 12.75 -20.56
N ARG A 28 -4.98 12.08 -20.12
CA ARG A 28 -5.11 10.62 -20.18
C ARG A 28 -5.12 10.04 -21.60
N THR A 29 -5.35 10.85 -22.60
CA THR A 29 -5.36 10.42 -24.01
C THR A 29 -3.98 10.49 -24.68
N ASP A 30 -2.99 11.09 -24.03
CA ASP A 30 -1.62 11.12 -24.55
C ASP A 30 -1.01 9.71 -24.59
N PHE A 31 -0.27 9.41 -25.64
CA PHE A 31 0.38 8.12 -25.79
C PHE A 31 1.43 7.82 -24.71
N HIS A 32 2.06 8.84 -24.16
CA HIS A 32 3.07 8.71 -23.11
C HIS A 32 2.50 8.83 -21.69
N TYR A 33 1.22 9.20 -21.54
CA TYR A 33 0.58 9.37 -20.23
C TYR A 33 0.58 8.07 -19.44
N TRP A 34 0.81 8.20 -18.13
CA TRP A 34 0.65 7.09 -17.20
C TRP A 34 0.10 7.62 -15.87
N GLU A 35 -0.59 6.77 -15.18
CA GLU A 35 -1.05 7.05 -13.81
C GLU A 35 -0.94 5.80 -12.95
N GLU A 36 -0.66 6.00 -11.69
CA GLU A 36 -0.60 4.96 -10.67
C GLU A 36 -1.42 5.40 -9.47
N THR A 37 -2.24 4.51 -8.96
CA THR A 37 -3.05 4.76 -7.77
C THR A 37 -2.80 3.65 -6.76
N LEU A 38 -2.40 4.04 -5.55
CA LEU A 38 -2.17 3.11 -4.45
C LEU A 38 -3.47 2.83 -3.73
N TYR A 39 -3.78 1.56 -3.57
CA TYR A 39 -4.94 1.06 -2.84
C TYR A 39 -4.53 0.19 -1.67
N LYS A 40 -5.34 0.22 -0.63
CA LYS A 40 -5.23 -0.66 0.54
C LYS A 40 -6.49 -1.51 0.65
N LYS A 41 -6.32 -2.82 0.65
CA LYS A 41 -7.42 -3.76 0.85
C LYS A 41 -7.90 -3.73 2.31
N LYS A 42 -9.11 -4.16 2.56
CA LYS A 42 -9.64 -4.33 3.93
C LYS A 42 -8.79 -5.28 4.77
N THR A 43 -8.09 -6.21 4.11
CA THR A 43 -7.14 -7.15 4.75
C THR A 43 -5.79 -6.49 5.11
N GLY A 44 -5.56 -5.24 4.71
CA GLY A 44 -4.32 -4.51 4.96
C GLY A 44 -3.26 -4.61 3.86
N GLU A 45 -3.48 -5.41 2.84
CA GLU A 45 -2.55 -5.55 1.71
C GLU A 45 -2.64 -4.36 0.77
N TYR A 46 -1.50 -3.97 0.19
CA TYR A 46 -1.41 -2.87 -0.76
C TYR A 46 -1.28 -3.36 -2.19
N PHE A 47 -1.80 -2.58 -3.12
CA PHE A 47 -1.58 -2.81 -4.55
C PHE A 47 -1.66 -1.50 -5.31
N LEU A 48 -0.99 -1.44 -6.46
CA LEU A 48 -1.13 -0.34 -7.41
C LEU A 48 -2.12 -0.73 -8.50
N HIS A 49 -2.98 0.20 -8.85
CA HIS A 49 -3.71 0.21 -10.10
C HIS A 49 -2.94 1.12 -11.05
N CYS A 50 -2.48 0.58 -12.17
CA CYS A 50 -1.64 1.26 -13.14
C CYS A 50 -2.36 1.37 -14.48
N PHE A 51 -2.32 2.53 -15.07
CA PHE A 51 -2.85 2.78 -16.41
C PHE A 51 -1.82 3.57 -17.20
N GLY A 52 -1.76 3.33 -18.51
CA GLY A 52 -0.91 4.14 -19.37
C GLY A 52 -1.23 4.01 -20.84
N GLY A 53 -0.87 5.03 -21.61
CA GLY A 53 -0.99 5.05 -23.05
C GLY A 53 -0.02 4.09 -23.73
N ALA A 54 -0.16 3.93 -25.04
CA ALA A 54 0.60 2.97 -25.84
C ALA A 54 2.12 3.13 -25.70
N MET A 55 2.60 4.35 -25.51
CA MET A 55 4.04 4.65 -25.42
C MET A 55 4.54 4.79 -23.98
N SER A 56 3.69 4.51 -22.99
CA SER A 56 4.07 4.47 -21.58
C SER A 56 4.59 3.08 -21.20
N GLN A 57 5.13 2.96 -19.97
CA GLN A 57 5.54 1.66 -19.41
C GLN A 57 4.39 0.66 -19.24
N TYR A 58 3.15 1.12 -19.33
CA TYR A 58 1.94 0.29 -19.19
C TYR A 58 1.25 -0.01 -20.52
N GLY A 59 1.78 0.49 -21.62
CA GLY A 59 1.25 0.21 -22.94
C GLY A 59 1.28 -1.29 -23.28
N VAL A 60 0.30 -1.74 -24.05
CA VAL A 60 0.20 -3.14 -24.51
C VAL A 60 0.41 -3.18 -26.02
N TRP A 61 1.29 -4.07 -26.48
CA TRP A 61 1.63 -4.21 -27.89
C TRP A 61 1.33 -5.61 -28.40
N HIS A 62 0.73 -5.67 -29.58
CA HIS A 62 0.51 -6.91 -30.34
C HIS A 62 1.11 -6.72 -31.74
N GLY A 63 2.31 -7.25 -31.95
CA GLY A 63 3.05 -7.01 -33.20
C GLY A 63 3.41 -5.53 -33.33
N ASN A 64 2.94 -4.89 -34.40
CA ASN A 64 3.17 -3.46 -34.68
C ASN A 64 2.05 -2.55 -34.15
N SER A 65 1.04 -3.11 -33.47
CA SER A 65 -0.11 -2.36 -32.96
C SER A 65 -0.01 -2.19 -31.46
N GLY A 66 0.00 -0.94 -30.99
CA GLY A 66 0.05 -0.59 -29.56
C GLY A 66 -1.25 0.03 -29.08
N GLY A 67 -1.57 -0.18 -27.83
CA GLY A 67 -2.72 0.39 -27.16
C GLY A 67 -2.44 0.72 -25.69
N SER A 68 -3.39 1.41 -25.06
CA SER A 68 -3.33 1.65 -23.61
C SER A 68 -3.41 0.33 -22.85
N GLY A 69 -2.77 0.30 -21.69
CA GLY A 69 -2.80 -0.85 -20.80
C GLY A 69 -3.27 -0.47 -19.40
N GLU A 70 -3.85 -1.45 -18.73
CA GLU A 70 -4.35 -1.31 -17.36
C GLU A 70 -3.91 -2.54 -16.57
N HIS A 71 -3.27 -2.34 -15.43
CA HIS A 71 -2.67 -3.42 -14.65
C HIS A 71 -2.91 -3.25 -13.16
N ILE A 72 -2.98 -4.38 -12.45
CA ILE A 72 -2.91 -4.40 -10.97
C ILE A 72 -1.58 -5.03 -10.58
N LYS A 73 -0.85 -4.32 -9.73
CA LYS A 73 0.45 -4.77 -9.22
C LYS A 73 0.40 -4.86 -7.69
N PRO A 74 0.36 -6.06 -7.13
CA PRO A 74 0.47 -6.22 -5.68
C PRO A 74 1.79 -5.68 -5.16
N LEU A 75 1.76 -5.00 -4.01
CA LEU A 75 2.94 -4.45 -3.36
C LEU A 75 3.11 -5.01 -1.95
N SER A 76 4.35 -5.19 -1.54
CA SER A 76 4.68 -5.38 -0.14
C SER A 76 4.46 -4.08 0.63
N TYR A 77 4.41 -4.14 1.96
CA TYR A 77 4.33 -2.95 2.80
C TYR A 77 5.51 -1.98 2.54
N GLU A 78 6.72 -2.51 2.44
CA GLU A 78 7.92 -1.71 2.19
C GLU A 78 7.89 -1.04 0.81
N ASP A 79 7.43 -1.77 -0.22
CA ASP A 79 7.30 -1.21 -1.57
C ASP A 79 6.21 -0.14 -1.63
N ALA A 80 5.11 -0.32 -0.91
CA ALA A 80 4.04 0.68 -0.80
C ALA A 80 4.54 1.97 -0.13
N LYS A 81 5.32 1.84 0.95
CA LYS A 81 5.94 2.99 1.62
C LYS A 81 6.89 3.74 0.70
N ALA A 82 7.74 3.01 -0.02
CA ALA A 82 8.71 3.61 -0.95
C ALA A 82 8.01 4.34 -2.10
N TRP A 83 6.97 3.74 -2.67
CA TRP A 83 6.16 4.39 -3.69
C TRP A 83 5.53 5.69 -3.15
N ALA A 84 4.96 5.63 -1.97
CA ALA A 84 4.29 6.74 -1.33
C ALA A 84 5.23 7.90 -0.99
N GLU A 85 6.49 7.63 -0.66
CA GLU A 85 7.50 8.67 -0.42
C GLU A 85 7.70 9.57 -1.64
N ASN A 86 7.56 9.02 -2.84
CA ASN A 86 7.72 9.76 -4.09
C ASN A 86 6.42 10.38 -4.59
N ALA A 87 5.27 9.83 -4.23
CA ALA A 87 3.98 10.19 -4.80
C ALA A 87 3.12 11.07 -3.89
N LEU A 88 3.23 10.90 -2.58
CA LEU A 88 2.41 11.60 -1.59
C LEU A 88 3.19 12.73 -0.91
N ASP A 89 2.47 13.69 -0.35
CA ASP A 89 3.10 14.67 0.54
C ASP A 89 3.37 14.05 1.92
N GLY A 90 4.12 14.78 2.77
CA GLY A 90 4.52 14.27 4.07
C GLY A 90 3.35 13.98 5.02
N ASP A 91 2.31 14.81 4.99
CA ASP A 91 1.14 14.64 5.85
C ASP A 91 0.32 13.41 5.44
N GLU A 92 0.12 13.22 4.15
CA GLU A 92 -0.55 12.02 3.61
C GLU A 92 0.22 10.74 3.93
N TRP A 93 1.54 10.79 3.79
CA TRP A 93 2.41 9.67 4.09
C TRP A 93 2.33 9.27 5.57
N VAL A 94 2.46 10.25 6.46
CA VAL A 94 2.38 10.03 7.92
C VAL A 94 1.00 9.51 8.34
N LYS A 95 -0.06 10.03 7.73
CA LYS A 95 -1.43 9.58 7.98
C LYS A 95 -1.60 8.07 7.71
N GLU A 96 -0.97 7.57 6.65
CA GLU A 96 -1.09 6.15 6.26
C GLU A 96 -0.09 5.25 7.00
N PHE A 97 1.17 5.67 7.11
CA PHE A 97 2.26 4.81 7.58
C PHE A 97 2.75 5.15 9.00
N GLY A 98 2.31 6.27 9.57
CA GLY A 98 2.72 6.72 10.90
C GLY A 98 4.00 7.55 10.88
N GLU A 99 4.34 8.15 12.01
CA GLU A 99 5.54 8.97 12.16
C GLU A 99 6.80 8.11 12.02
N PRO A 100 7.73 8.48 11.12
CA PRO A 100 8.99 7.74 11.01
C PRO A 100 9.89 7.98 12.24
N ALA A 101 10.67 6.98 12.60
CA ALA A 101 11.64 7.10 13.67
C ALA A 101 12.86 7.90 13.17
N GLU A 102 13.07 9.07 13.72
CA GLU A 102 14.15 9.97 13.30
C GLU A 102 15.55 9.47 13.69
N ASN A 103 15.64 8.72 14.77
CA ASN A 103 16.91 8.21 15.29
C ASN A 103 17.32 6.83 14.77
N GLY A 104 16.47 6.19 13.96
CA GLY A 104 16.74 4.86 13.42
C GLY A 104 16.62 3.70 14.41
N ASP A 105 16.26 3.97 15.68
CA ASP A 105 16.14 2.93 16.72
C ASP A 105 14.87 2.11 16.62
N ARG A 106 13.90 2.58 15.85
CA ARG A 106 12.60 1.94 15.67
C ARG A 106 12.33 1.69 14.19
N THR A 107 11.64 0.61 13.90
CA THR A 107 11.19 0.29 12.56
C THR A 107 9.74 -0.20 12.62
N THR A 108 9.04 -0.08 11.51
CA THR A 108 7.65 -0.52 11.41
C THR A 108 7.56 -1.82 10.63
N ILE A 109 6.81 -2.77 11.14
CA ILE A 109 6.46 -3.99 10.43
C ILE A 109 4.94 -4.08 10.29
N GLN A 110 4.48 -4.75 9.25
CA GLN A 110 3.07 -5.05 9.06
C GLN A 110 2.83 -6.53 9.37
N VAL A 111 1.85 -6.79 10.24
CA VAL A 111 1.50 -8.15 10.65
C VAL A 111 0.01 -8.38 10.44
N SER A 112 -0.33 -9.51 9.82
CA SER A 112 -1.71 -9.97 9.70
C SER A 112 -2.05 -10.86 10.89
N MET A 113 -3.13 -10.55 11.59
CA MET A 113 -3.59 -11.31 12.75
C MET A 113 -5.09 -11.56 12.64
N THR A 114 -5.59 -12.55 13.37
CA THR A 114 -7.04 -12.78 13.47
C THR A 114 -7.71 -11.59 14.17
N ILE A 115 -8.99 -11.37 13.87
CA ILE A 115 -9.79 -10.31 14.51
C ILE A 115 -9.80 -10.50 16.02
N GLY A 116 -9.89 -11.75 16.50
CA GLY A 116 -9.86 -12.07 17.94
C GLY A 116 -8.54 -11.65 18.59
N ALA A 117 -7.40 -11.95 17.97
CA ALA A 117 -6.09 -11.56 18.49
C ALA A 117 -5.93 -10.02 18.54
N VAL A 118 -6.36 -9.33 17.50
CA VAL A 118 -6.34 -7.85 17.47
C VAL A 118 -7.21 -7.27 18.58
N SER A 119 -8.40 -7.81 18.80
CA SER A 119 -9.31 -7.37 19.87
C SER A 119 -8.66 -7.53 21.25
N ILE A 120 -8.04 -8.67 21.52
CA ILE A 120 -7.35 -8.95 22.79
C ILE A 120 -6.22 -7.95 23.05
N ILE A 121 -5.35 -7.73 22.06
CA ILE A 121 -4.21 -6.82 22.25
C ILE A 121 -4.65 -5.36 22.42
N LYS A 122 -5.69 -4.92 21.72
CA LYS A 122 -6.26 -3.57 21.89
C LYS A 122 -6.83 -3.36 23.27
N LYS A 123 -7.57 -4.33 23.82
CA LYS A 123 -8.11 -4.26 25.18
C LYS A 123 -7.03 -4.25 26.24
N ALA A 124 -5.99 -5.09 26.08
CA ALA A 124 -4.85 -5.13 26.99
C ALA A 124 -4.09 -3.79 27.00
N ALA A 125 -3.88 -3.19 25.84
CA ALA A 125 -3.23 -1.89 25.71
C ALA A 125 -4.05 -0.79 26.42
N GLN A 126 -5.37 -0.76 26.25
CA GLN A 126 -6.25 0.18 26.91
C GLN A 126 -6.21 0.08 28.44
N LYS A 127 -6.25 -1.13 28.97
CA LYS A 127 -6.20 -1.37 30.44
C LYS A 127 -4.87 -0.92 31.04
N SER A 128 -3.77 -1.02 30.30
CA SER A 128 -2.42 -0.67 30.76
C SER A 128 -2.03 0.76 30.42
N ASP A 129 -2.92 1.54 29.80
CA ASP A 129 -2.66 2.90 29.32
C ASP A 129 -1.40 2.97 28.44
N LYS A 130 -1.27 2.00 27.55
CA LYS A 130 -0.16 1.86 26.60
C LYS A 130 -0.67 1.83 25.16
N SER A 131 0.19 2.17 24.20
CA SER A 131 -0.11 1.93 22.80
C SER A 131 -0.08 0.43 22.48
N VAL A 132 -0.72 0.03 21.38
CA VAL A 132 -0.66 -1.37 20.93
C VAL A 132 0.77 -1.79 20.65
N SER A 133 1.58 -0.92 20.04
CA SER A 133 3.01 -1.19 19.77
C SER A 133 3.81 -1.43 21.04
N GLU A 134 3.63 -0.61 22.07
CA GLU A 134 4.29 -0.77 23.38
C GLU A 134 3.88 -2.09 24.05
N MET A 135 2.61 -2.45 23.97
CA MET A 135 2.09 -3.69 24.54
C MET A 135 2.70 -4.91 23.84
N ILE A 136 2.77 -4.90 22.51
CA ILE A 136 3.38 -5.98 21.73
C ILE A 136 4.87 -6.11 22.06
N GLU A 137 5.59 -5.00 22.12
CA GLU A 137 7.00 -4.99 22.45
C GLU A 137 7.29 -5.58 23.85
N GLU A 138 6.48 -5.21 24.82
CA GLU A 138 6.56 -5.76 26.19
C GLU A 138 6.32 -7.27 26.25
N LEU A 139 5.31 -7.76 25.52
CA LEU A 139 5.02 -9.19 25.42
C LEU A 139 6.16 -9.97 24.77
N ILE A 140 6.75 -9.43 23.70
CA ILE A 140 7.88 -10.07 23.00
C ILE A 140 9.09 -10.17 23.94
N ARG A 141 9.46 -9.09 24.62
CA ARG A 141 10.58 -9.06 25.54
C ARG A 141 10.37 -10.00 26.75
N GLY A 142 9.13 -10.13 27.21
CA GLY A 142 8.76 -11.03 28.29
C GLY A 142 8.80 -12.50 27.92
N SER A 143 8.44 -12.84 26.67
CA SER A 143 8.26 -14.23 26.22
C SER A 143 9.52 -14.86 25.62
N LEU A 144 10.44 -14.04 25.07
CA LEU A 144 11.58 -14.51 24.29
C LEU A 144 12.94 -14.28 25.00
N LYS A 145 12.93 -14.19 26.30
CA LYS A 145 14.15 -14.09 27.11
C LYS A 145 14.91 -15.40 27.15
#